data_7fe9aaedc312ee89cbb4643bd4be908c
#
_entry.id   7fe9aaedc312ee89cbb4643bd4be908c
#
_cell.length_a   1.000
_cell.length_b   1.000
_cell.length_c   1.000
_cell.angle_alpha   90.00
_cell.angle_beta   90.00
_cell.angle_gamma   90.00
#
_symmetry.space_group_name_H-M   'P 1'
#
loop_
_entity.id
_entity.type
_entity.pdbx_description
1 polymer ?
#
loop_
_entity_poly.entity_id
_entity_poly.type
_entity_poly.pdbx_seq_one_letter_code
_entity_poly.pdbx_strand_id
1 'polypeptide(L)'
;MTAILAMAQPQPISYSNLVKTGTKLAEGVLPIYQHDNRVYMEFDRQLDGREMELRGQIDCGFGLIDRAVKSIGVVKLSVPDSATVVLNQPFYHDRILDTDSPLTKAFNLSNGPTVGRTYCAAVVSDKGNPIVDITELVEYGMEWFDCSQYSAIRSLVEGSGRLTEVHASASGVAMSIERQYETEAEQYSFNSMAIILPNASKPLLTSYYFNLLPPKGEPIRLCARDIAAQTIHLNDYSQNPYTMVEDSLVVRWATNVPCVFYIDSLMPQQYRGAVVKGIESWNSVLAKAGVKKRLTAKPLGKQTKAVEQAIVVAYDFGKKGVTSEKTVHPRTGEILSCRLNIGHNWKSPITADGLTKSIRKEVAQILGIAPNANDQQATRALKYLYNAPANSNVYKDRERMIGIVKGK
;
A
#
# COMPACT_ATOMS: atom_id res chain seq x y z
N MET A 1 47.89 -7.94 -3.69
CA MET A 1 47.60 -6.54 -4.04
C MET A 1 46.18 -6.53 -4.61
N THR A 2 45.19 -6.23 -3.79
CA THR A 2 43.79 -6.12 -4.18
C THR A 2 43.56 -4.68 -4.62
N ALA A 3 43.40 -4.47 -5.92
CA ALA A 3 43.03 -3.16 -6.45
C ALA A 3 41.61 -2.83 -6.01
N ILE A 4 41.48 -1.92 -5.07
CA ILE A 4 40.21 -1.26 -4.77
C ILE A 4 39.96 -0.36 -5.99
N LEU A 5 39.04 -0.82 -6.88
CA LEU A 5 38.42 0.05 -7.88
C LEU A 5 37.64 1.14 -7.11
N ALA A 6 38.28 2.32 -6.98
CA ALA A 6 37.54 3.50 -6.57
C ALA A 6 36.49 3.78 -7.63
N MET A 7 35.24 3.44 -7.37
CA MET A 7 34.15 3.93 -8.18
C MET A 7 34.21 5.45 -8.17
N ALA A 8 34.39 6.05 -9.34
CA ALA A 8 34.41 7.49 -9.50
C ALA A 8 33.11 8.04 -8.90
N GLN A 9 33.26 8.89 -7.88
CA GLN A 9 32.08 9.59 -7.35
C GLN A 9 31.44 10.38 -8.50
N PRO A 10 30.14 10.23 -8.71
CA PRO A 10 29.46 10.90 -9.80
C PRO A 10 29.67 12.41 -9.67
N GLN A 11 30.05 13.05 -10.76
CA GLN A 11 30.19 14.50 -10.83
C GLN A 11 28.85 15.15 -10.43
N PRO A 12 28.86 16.14 -9.54
CA PRO A 12 27.62 16.80 -9.14
C PRO A 12 26.98 17.48 -10.34
N ILE A 13 25.73 17.08 -10.63
CA ILE A 13 24.93 17.71 -11.68
C ILE A 13 24.34 19.01 -11.16
N SER A 14 24.33 20.09 -11.97
CA SER A 14 23.60 21.31 -11.64
C SER A 14 22.12 21.18 -12.02
N TYR A 15 21.23 21.89 -11.33
CA TYR A 15 19.80 21.91 -11.66
C TYR A 15 19.54 22.36 -13.11
N SER A 16 20.28 23.39 -13.57
CA SER A 16 20.16 23.87 -14.95
C SER A 16 20.53 22.80 -15.98
N ASN A 17 21.49 21.94 -15.68
CA ASN A 17 21.87 20.83 -16.55
C ASN A 17 20.81 19.72 -16.49
N LEU A 18 20.34 19.35 -15.29
CA LEU A 18 19.28 18.36 -15.13
C LEU A 18 18.02 18.72 -15.93
N VAL A 19 17.62 19.99 -15.91
CA VAL A 19 16.43 20.45 -16.64
C VAL A 19 16.67 20.62 -18.15
N LYS A 20 17.86 21.04 -18.57
CA LYS A 20 18.18 21.28 -19.99
C LYS A 20 18.51 20.03 -20.77
N THR A 21 19.22 19.09 -20.18
CA THR A 21 19.75 17.90 -20.86
C THR A 21 19.08 16.61 -20.38
N GLY A 22 18.46 16.62 -19.21
CA GLY A 22 17.66 15.50 -18.71
C GLY A 22 16.25 15.47 -19.29
N THR A 23 15.59 14.35 -19.08
CA THR A 23 14.19 14.13 -19.44
C THR A 23 13.33 14.16 -18.18
N LYS A 24 12.31 15.00 -18.13
CA LYS A 24 11.30 14.97 -17.08
C LYS A 24 10.31 13.86 -17.39
N LEU A 25 10.35 12.78 -16.62
CA LEU A 25 9.51 11.59 -16.83
C LEU A 25 8.12 11.76 -16.23
N ALA A 26 8.00 12.51 -15.14
CA ALA A 26 6.73 12.77 -14.47
C ALA A 26 6.68 14.18 -13.90
N GLU A 27 5.50 14.78 -14.01
CA GLU A 27 5.13 16.00 -13.29
C GLU A 27 4.18 15.64 -12.15
N GLY A 28 3.98 16.55 -11.20
CA GLY A 28 3.07 16.37 -10.08
C GLY A 28 3.75 16.68 -8.76
N VAL A 29 3.26 16.07 -7.71
CA VAL A 29 3.71 16.35 -6.34
C VAL A 29 5.11 15.79 -6.02
N LEU A 30 5.54 14.78 -6.76
CA LEU A 30 6.87 14.16 -6.70
C LEU A 30 7.42 14.05 -8.15
N PRO A 31 8.01 15.12 -8.69
CA PRO A 31 8.56 15.11 -10.04
C PRO A 31 9.71 14.12 -10.18
N ILE A 32 9.74 13.40 -11.30
CA ILE A 32 10.80 12.43 -11.64
C ILE A 32 11.56 12.94 -12.86
N TYR A 33 12.87 12.92 -12.76
CA TYR A 33 13.78 13.28 -13.84
C TYR A 33 14.70 12.11 -14.15
N GLN A 34 15.10 11.99 -15.41
CA GLN A 34 16.16 11.09 -15.84
C GLN A 34 17.25 11.91 -16.55
N HIS A 35 18.49 11.67 -16.17
CA HIS A 35 19.66 12.26 -16.82
C HIS A 35 20.72 11.18 -16.93
N ASP A 36 21.19 10.92 -18.14
CA ASP A 36 22.01 9.77 -18.46
C ASP A 36 21.35 8.48 -17.97
N ASN A 37 22.04 7.66 -17.18
CA ASN A 37 21.50 6.44 -16.59
C ASN A 37 21.01 6.63 -15.14
N ARG A 38 20.82 7.90 -14.69
CA ARG A 38 20.40 8.21 -13.33
C ARG A 38 18.97 8.70 -13.28
N VAL A 39 18.31 8.35 -12.20
CA VAL A 39 16.92 8.74 -11.92
C VAL A 39 16.87 9.59 -10.65
N TYR A 40 16.17 10.70 -10.72
CA TYR A 40 16.09 11.67 -9.63
C TYR A 40 14.63 11.93 -9.27
N MET A 41 14.36 12.16 -7.99
CA MET A 41 13.04 12.55 -7.47
C MET A 41 13.13 13.85 -6.69
N GLU A 42 12.28 14.82 -7.03
CA GLU A 42 12.20 16.10 -6.33
C GLU A 42 11.17 16.01 -5.19
N PHE A 43 11.52 16.57 -4.03
CA PHE A 43 10.67 16.68 -2.86
C PHE A 43 10.43 18.14 -2.53
N ASP A 44 9.18 18.61 -2.64
CA ASP A 44 8.83 19.96 -2.23
C ASP A 44 8.96 20.09 -0.72
N ARG A 45 9.65 21.14 -0.25
CA ARG A 45 9.81 21.44 1.18
C ARG A 45 8.48 21.67 1.92
N GLN A 46 7.41 22.04 1.19
CA GLN A 46 6.06 22.16 1.75
C GLN A 46 5.46 20.79 2.15
N LEU A 47 6.07 19.69 1.74
CA LEU A 47 5.68 18.34 2.12
C LEU A 47 6.28 17.89 3.46
N ASP A 48 7.07 18.72 4.11
CA ASP A 48 7.65 18.40 5.43
C ASP A 48 6.54 18.02 6.43
N GLY A 49 6.77 16.91 7.13
CA GLY A 49 5.83 16.36 8.10
C GLY A 49 4.63 15.62 7.53
N ARG A 50 4.46 15.53 6.19
CA ARG A 50 3.38 14.79 5.55
C ARG A 50 3.57 13.28 5.67
N GLU A 51 2.45 12.59 5.80
CA GLU A 51 2.41 11.12 5.73
C GLU A 51 2.22 10.66 4.30
N MET A 52 2.82 9.51 3.96
CA MET A 52 2.80 8.92 2.62
C MET A 52 2.63 7.41 2.74
N GLU A 53 1.75 6.82 1.93
CA GLU A 53 1.71 5.38 1.72
C GLU A 53 2.86 4.99 0.80
N LEU A 54 3.70 4.06 1.26
CA LEU A 54 4.65 3.34 0.42
C LEU A 54 4.14 1.93 0.17
N ARG A 55 4.09 1.55 -1.08
CA ARG A 55 3.63 0.22 -1.49
C ARG A 55 4.52 -0.33 -2.60
N GLY A 56 4.95 -1.57 -2.45
CA GLY A 56 5.58 -2.36 -3.50
C GLY A 56 4.58 -3.37 -4.09
N GLN A 57 4.64 -3.62 -5.38
CA GLN A 57 3.82 -4.60 -6.06
C GLN A 57 4.67 -5.38 -7.07
N ILE A 58 4.49 -6.69 -7.11
CA ILE A 58 5.00 -7.52 -8.19
C ILE A 58 3.95 -7.54 -9.29
N ASP A 59 4.28 -6.99 -10.45
CA ASP A 59 3.37 -6.94 -11.60
C ASP A 59 3.52 -8.16 -12.50
N CYS A 60 4.76 -8.64 -12.69
CA CYS A 60 5.06 -9.84 -13.41
C CYS A 60 6.17 -10.59 -12.69
N GLY A 61 5.90 -11.83 -12.34
CA GLY A 61 6.82 -12.74 -11.68
C GLY A 61 7.11 -13.97 -12.53
N PHE A 62 7.86 -14.90 -11.98
CA PHE A 62 8.21 -16.19 -12.57
C PHE A 62 8.23 -17.32 -11.53
N GLY A 63 8.06 -18.56 -11.97
CA GLY A 63 8.08 -19.72 -11.11
C GLY A 63 7.04 -19.66 -10.00
N LEU A 64 7.48 -19.66 -8.73
CA LEU A 64 6.63 -19.57 -7.55
C LEU A 64 6.38 -18.12 -7.08
N ILE A 65 6.86 -17.13 -7.82
CA ILE A 65 6.68 -15.72 -7.49
C ILE A 65 5.38 -15.23 -8.11
N ASP A 66 4.38 -15.11 -7.27
CA ASP A 66 3.06 -14.61 -7.67
C ASP A 66 3.04 -13.08 -7.78
N ARG A 67 2.11 -12.57 -8.58
CA ARG A 67 1.73 -11.17 -8.55
C ARG A 67 1.18 -10.84 -7.16
N ALA A 68 1.93 -10.08 -6.39
CA ALA A 68 1.60 -9.77 -4.99
C ALA A 68 1.77 -8.29 -4.71
N VAL A 69 0.97 -7.77 -3.78
CA VAL A 69 1.19 -6.48 -3.16
C VAL A 69 1.91 -6.71 -1.84
N LYS A 70 3.03 -6.02 -1.66
CA LYS A 70 3.65 -5.85 -0.35
C LYS A 70 3.49 -4.41 0.07
N SER A 71 2.70 -4.19 1.09
CA SER A 71 2.59 -2.88 1.71
C SER A 71 3.82 -2.65 2.58
N ILE A 72 4.52 -1.56 2.32
CA ILE A 72 5.56 -1.07 3.24
C ILE A 72 4.87 -0.34 4.40
N GLY A 73 3.70 0.23 4.14
CA GLY A 73 2.89 0.93 5.12
C GLY A 73 2.94 2.45 4.97
N VAL A 74 2.76 3.14 6.09
CA VAL A 74 2.78 4.59 6.15
C VAL A 74 4.13 5.08 6.63
N VAL A 75 4.75 5.97 5.88
CA VAL A 75 5.97 6.68 6.28
C VAL A 75 5.67 8.17 6.45
N LYS A 76 6.44 8.83 7.30
CA LYS A 76 6.44 10.28 7.45
C LYS A 76 7.61 10.84 6.67
N LEU A 77 7.31 11.78 5.77
CA LEU A 77 8.29 12.52 5.02
C LEU A 77 8.81 13.69 5.89
N SER A 78 10.12 13.86 5.97
CA SER A 78 10.73 15.06 6.55
C SER A 78 11.70 15.67 5.55
N VAL A 79 11.54 16.97 5.31
CA VAL A 79 12.36 17.79 4.41
C VAL A 79 12.84 19.02 5.19
N PRO A 80 13.75 18.83 6.16
CA PRO A 80 14.14 19.89 7.10
C PRO A 80 14.84 21.05 6.41
N ASP A 81 15.54 20.75 5.33
CA ASP A 81 16.33 21.73 4.56
C ASP A 81 16.35 21.36 3.06
N SER A 82 17.16 22.06 2.27
CA SER A 82 17.36 21.79 0.85
C SER A 82 18.36 20.67 0.54
N ALA A 83 19.00 20.12 1.57
CA ALA A 83 20.07 19.11 1.41
C ALA A 83 19.62 17.71 1.83
N THR A 84 18.51 17.58 2.57
CA THR A 84 18.17 16.33 3.25
C THR A 84 16.69 15.98 3.06
N VAL A 85 16.44 14.71 2.75
CA VAL A 85 15.11 14.10 2.76
C VAL A 85 15.14 12.87 3.65
N VAL A 86 14.22 12.76 4.58
CA VAL A 86 14.13 11.62 5.49
C VAL A 86 12.76 10.97 5.36
N LEU A 87 12.75 9.66 5.16
CA LEU A 87 11.55 8.82 5.22
C LEU A 87 11.61 8.00 6.50
N ASN A 88 10.70 8.25 7.42
CA ASN A 88 10.60 7.55 8.69
C ASN A 88 9.29 6.77 8.76
N GLN A 89 9.34 5.52 9.21
CA GLN A 89 8.13 4.80 9.58
C GLN A 89 7.81 5.07 11.04
N PRO A 90 6.77 5.89 11.35
CA PRO A 90 6.42 6.23 12.72
C PRO A 90 5.92 5.01 13.48
N PHE A 91 6.16 5.01 14.78
CA PHE A 91 5.57 4.03 15.69
C PHE A 91 4.16 4.48 16.08
N TYR A 92 3.14 3.74 15.63
CA TYR A 92 1.73 4.08 15.87
C TYR A 92 0.99 3.09 16.78
N HIS A 93 1.69 2.10 17.31
CA HIS A 93 1.07 1.08 18.17
C HIS A 93 0.52 1.65 19.47
N ASP A 94 1.17 2.70 19.98
CA ASP A 94 0.81 3.35 21.22
C ASP A 94 0.24 4.74 20.94
N ARG A 95 -0.73 5.16 21.76
CA ARG A 95 -1.38 6.45 21.66
C ARG A 95 -1.31 7.21 22.97
N ILE A 96 -0.81 8.45 22.91
CA ILE A 96 -0.83 9.41 24.01
C ILE A 96 -1.38 10.74 23.49
N LEU A 97 -2.19 11.45 24.28
CA LEU A 97 -2.79 12.72 23.86
C LEU A 97 -2.11 13.96 24.44
N ASP A 98 -1.42 13.82 25.56
CA ASP A 98 -0.74 14.94 26.19
C ASP A 98 0.59 15.23 25.46
N THR A 99 0.67 16.36 24.78
CA THR A 99 1.81 16.73 23.95
C THR A 99 2.89 17.53 24.70
N ASP A 100 2.58 18.08 25.88
CA ASP A 100 3.47 19.01 26.57
C ASP A 100 4.08 18.48 27.87
N SER A 101 3.68 17.30 28.33
CA SER A 101 4.15 16.72 29.56
C SER A 101 5.56 16.10 29.42
N PRO A 102 6.34 16.03 30.52
CA PRO A 102 7.58 15.26 30.55
C PRO A 102 7.38 13.79 30.17
N LEU A 103 6.20 13.22 30.46
CA LEU A 103 5.83 11.87 30.11
C LEU A 103 5.73 11.68 28.59
N THR A 104 5.10 12.62 27.88
CA THR A 104 5.05 12.59 26.41
C THR A 104 6.44 12.69 25.79
N LYS A 105 7.34 13.49 26.38
CA LYS A 105 8.74 13.54 25.95
C LYS A 105 9.43 12.20 26.15
N ALA A 106 9.27 11.56 27.30
CA ALA A 106 9.82 10.24 27.59
C ALA A 106 9.23 9.18 26.63
N PHE A 107 7.92 9.24 26.38
CA PHE A 107 7.24 8.38 25.41
C PHE A 107 7.86 8.51 24.01
N ASN A 108 8.00 9.72 23.51
CA ASN A 108 8.58 9.96 22.18
C ASN A 108 10.05 9.54 22.07
N LEU A 109 10.82 9.64 23.15
CA LEU A 109 12.21 9.16 23.20
C LEU A 109 12.29 7.64 23.16
N SER A 110 11.31 6.95 23.74
CA SER A 110 11.24 5.49 23.78
C SER A 110 10.60 4.88 22.53
N ASN A 111 9.73 5.62 21.85
CA ASN A 111 8.96 5.18 20.69
C ASN A 111 9.35 5.97 19.43
N GLY A 112 10.63 6.07 19.17
CA GLY A 112 11.16 6.65 17.93
C GLY A 112 10.71 5.86 16.68
N PRO A 113 10.93 6.40 15.48
CA PRO A 113 10.60 5.71 14.24
C PRO A 113 11.30 4.36 14.16
N THR A 114 10.56 3.32 13.77
CA THR A 114 11.05 1.95 13.74
C THR A 114 12.01 1.69 12.58
N VAL A 115 11.82 2.40 11.46
CA VAL A 115 12.65 2.36 10.27
C VAL A 115 12.79 3.78 9.73
N GLY A 116 13.98 4.16 9.34
CA GLY A 116 14.24 5.47 8.74
C GLY A 116 15.31 5.37 7.67
N ARG A 117 15.14 6.09 6.58
CA ARG A 117 16.18 6.27 5.56
C ARG A 117 16.37 7.75 5.27
N THR A 118 17.62 8.17 5.32
CA THR A 118 18.03 9.54 4.99
C THR A 118 18.67 9.56 3.62
N TYR A 119 18.20 10.48 2.79
CA TYR A 119 18.74 10.75 1.47
C TYR A 119 19.37 12.14 1.46
N CYS A 120 20.56 12.24 0.90
CA CYS A 120 21.17 13.53 0.61
C CYS A 120 20.71 14.01 -0.77
N ALA A 121 20.43 15.30 -0.88
CA ALA A 121 20.14 15.90 -2.18
C ALA A 121 21.37 15.84 -3.08
N ALA A 122 21.20 15.31 -4.27
CA ALA A 122 22.20 15.37 -5.32
C ALA A 122 22.20 16.75 -6.02
N VAL A 123 21.03 17.39 -6.04
CA VAL A 123 20.79 18.68 -6.67
C VAL A 123 19.76 19.46 -5.84
N VAL A 124 19.82 20.78 -5.90
CA VAL A 124 18.78 21.66 -5.34
C VAL A 124 18.11 22.41 -6.48
N SER A 125 16.78 22.41 -6.50
CA SER A 125 16.01 23.13 -7.53
C SER A 125 16.06 24.65 -7.30
N ASP A 126 15.64 25.43 -8.32
CA ASP A 126 15.54 26.90 -8.19
C ASP A 126 14.55 27.35 -7.11
N LYS A 127 13.63 26.46 -6.70
CA LYS A 127 12.70 26.68 -5.59
C LYS A 127 13.27 26.30 -4.21
N GLY A 128 14.51 25.83 -4.15
CA GLY A 128 15.15 25.35 -2.95
C GLY A 128 14.70 23.95 -2.50
N ASN A 129 14.05 23.19 -3.38
CA ASN A 129 13.65 21.81 -3.10
C ASN A 129 14.82 20.85 -3.28
N PRO A 130 15.01 19.87 -2.37
CA PRO A 130 15.99 18.80 -2.56
C PRO A 130 15.56 17.86 -3.69
N ILE A 131 16.49 17.51 -4.55
CA ILE A 131 16.35 16.51 -5.60
C ILE A 131 17.31 15.37 -5.26
N VAL A 132 16.74 14.22 -4.97
CA VAL A 132 17.46 13.01 -4.52
C VAL A 132 17.74 12.10 -5.69
N ASP A 133 18.94 11.55 -5.76
CA ASP A 133 19.26 10.46 -6.66
C ASP A 133 18.63 9.16 -6.14
N ILE A 134 17.70 8.60 -6.90
CA ILE A 134 16.98 7.35 -6.59
C ILE A 134 17.43 6.19 -7.49
N THR A 135 18.59 6.30 -8.12
CA THR A 135 19.10 5.24 -9.01
C THR A 135 19.28 3.92 -8.27
N GLU A 136 19.70 3.95 -7.00
CA GLU A 136 19.75 2.74 -6.17
C GLU A 136 18.39 2.03 -6.04
N LEU A 137 17.30 2.80 -5.97
CA LEU A 137 15.96 2.23 -5.96
C LEU A 137 15.66 1.48 -7.28
N VAL A 138 16.13 2.02 -8.40
CA VAL A 138 15.96 1.39 -9.70
C VAL A 138 16.83 0.13 -9.81
N GLU A 139 18.08 0.20 -9.39
CA GLU A 139 19.05 -0.90 -9.49
C GLU A 139 18.73 -2.05 -8.53
N TYR A 140 18.54 -1.74 -7.25
CA TYR A 140 18.49 -2.75 -6.17
C TYR A 140 17.11 -2.90 -5.53
N GLY A 141 16.18 -1.99 -5.77
CA GLY A 141 14.88 -1.96 -5.11
C GLY A 141 14.89 -1.20 -3.79
N MET A 142 13.76 -1.29 -3.10
CA MET A 142 13.65 -0.73 -1.75
C MET A 142 14.02 -1.80 -0.73
N GLU A 143 14.83 -1.44 0.25
CA GLU A 143 15.19 -2.28 1.38
C GLU A 143 13.96 -2.86 2.10
N TRP A 144 12.85 -2.12 2.11
CA TRP A 144 11.59 -2.53 2.71
C TRP A 144 10.72 -3.42 1.80
N PHE A 145 11.10 -3.59 0.54
CA PHE A 145 10.46 -4.46 -0.44
C PHE A 145 11.53 -5.25 -1.18
N ASP A 146 12.09 -6.23 -0.48
CA ASP A 146 13.11 -7.09 -1.02
C ASP A 146 12.48 -8.34 -1.66
N CYS A 147 12.81 -8.56 -2.92
CA CYS A 147 12.38 -9.75 -3.67
C CYS A 147 13.35 -10.93 -3.50
N SER A 148 14.55 -10.73 -2.96
CA SER A 148 15.55 -11.79 -2.77
C SER A 148 15.11 -12.88 -1.79
N GLN A 149 14.14 -12.57 -0.93
CA GLN A 149 13.56 -13.53 0.03
C GLN A 149 12.72 -14.66 -0.62
N TYR A 150 12.38 -14.55 -1.91
CA TYR A 150 11.69 -15.64 -2.59
C TYR A 150 12.65 -16.77 -2.91
N SER A 151 12.30 -17.99 -2.52
CA SER A 151 13.15 -19.18 -2.71
C SER A 151 13.53 -19.49 -4.15
N ALA A 152 12.77 -18.96 -5.12
CA ALA A 152 13.07 -19.10 -6.53
C ALA A 152 14.18 -18.13 -7.01
N ILE A 153 14.57 -17.15 -6.20
CA ILE A 153 15.60 -16.15 -6.51
C ILE A 153 16.89 -16.53 -5.82
N ARG A 154 17.99 -16.57 -6.58
CA ARG A 154 19.34 -16.78 -6.08
C ARG A 154 20.05 -15.46 -5.84
N SER A 155 20.05 -14.58 -6.84
CA SER A 155 20.70 -13.27 -6.76
C SER A 155 20.09 -12.30 -7.76
N LEU A 156 20.25 -11.01 -7.47
CA LEU A 156 19.99 -9.94 -8.43
C LEU A 156 21.17 -9.86 -9.42
N VAL A 157 20.89 -9.70 -10.69
CA VAL A 157 21.90 -9.39 -11.71
C VAL A 157 22.22 -7.88 -11.61
N GLU A 158 23.41 -7.54 -11.19
CA GLU A 158 23.84 -6.15 -11.04
C GLU A 158 23.74 -5.35 -12.35
N GLY A 159 23.34 -4.10 -12.28
CA GLY A 159 23.16 -3.23 -13.43
C GLY A 159 21.97 -3.59 -14.33
N SER A 160 21.12 -4.51 -13.91
CA SER A 160 19.95 -4.93 -14.69
C SER A 160 18.71 -4.07 -14.45
N GLY A 161 18.73 -3.20 -13.46
CA GLY A 161 17.61 -2.36 -13.09
C GLY A 161 17.24 -1.36 -14.20
N ARG A 162 15.99 -1.41 -14.65
CA ARG A 162 15.47 -0.53 -15.69
C ARG A 162 14.11 0.02 -15.34
N LEU A 163 14.02 1.36 -15.29
CA LEU A 163 12.76 2.06 -15.17
C LEU A 163 11.97 1.90 -16.49
N THR A 164 10.81 1.25 -16.44
CA THR A 164 10.02 0.94 -17.64
C THR A 164 8.84 1.88 -17.81
N GLU A 165 8.25 2.35 -16.71
CA GLU A 165 7.06 3.20 -16.76
C GLU A 165 7.01 4.11 -15.52
N VAL A 166 6.55 5.35 -15.71
CA VAL A 166 6.30 6.31 -14.62
C VAL A 166 4.93 6.92 -14.80
N HIS A 167 4.12 6.90 -13.75
CA HIS A 167 2.80 7.51 -13.71
C HIS A 167 2.70 8.48 -12.55
N ALA A 168 2.48 9.76 -12.83
CA ALA A 168 2.20 10.76 -11.82
C ALA A 168 0.70 10.96 -11.63
N SER A 169 0.32 11.32 -10.40
CA SER A 169 -1.00 11.79 -10.02
C SER A 169 -0.90 13.08 -9.22
N ALA A 170 -2.05 13.67 -8.87
CA ALA A 170 -2.10 14.88 -8.04
C ALA A 170 -1.48 14.67 -6.64
N SER A 171 -1.32 13.44 -6.19
CA SER A 171 -0.92 13.10 -4.83
C SER A 171 0.22 12.10 -4.75
N GLY A 172 0.74 11.61 -5.88
CA GLY A 172 1.81 10.65 -5.83
C GLY A 172 2.40 10.29 -7.18
N VAL A 173 3.29 9.31 -7.14
CA VAL A 173 3.93 8.74 -8.33
C VAL A 173 4.02 7.22 -8.19
N ALA A 174 3.82 6.53 -9.30
CA ALA A 174 4.09 5.10 -9.43
C ALA A 174 5.22 4.90 -10.45
N MET A 175 6.16 4.05 -10.12
CA MET A 175 7.29 3.68 -10.97
C MET A 175 7.30 2.17 -11.17
N SER A 176 7.33 1.72 -12.42
CA SER A 176 7.49 0.30 -12.76
C SER A 176 8.94 0.05 -13.16
N ILE A 177 9.55 -0.93 -12.54
CA ILE A 177 10.98 -1.24 -12.68
C ILE A 177 11.13 -2.73 -12.97
N GLU A 178 11.83 -3.03 -14.05
CA GLU A 178 12.23 -4.39 -14.41
C GLU A 178 13.65 -4.64 -13.92
N ARG A 179 13.87 -5.80 -13.29
CA ARG A 179 15.19 -6.30 -12.88
C ARG A 179 15.34 -7.75 -13.30
N GLN A 180 16.57 -8.15 -13.59
CA GLN A 180 16.90 -9.53 -13.87
C GLN A 180 17.39 -10.24 -12.60
N TYR A 181 16.90 -11.44 -12.36
CA TYR A 181 17.31 -12.25 -11.22
C TYR A 181 17.78 -13.62 -11.69
N GLU A 182 18.91 -14.07 -11.18
CA GLU A 182 19.34 -15.45 -11.33
C GLU A 182 18.42 -16.36 -10.51
N THR A 183 18.01 -17.46 -11.11
CA THR A 183 17.11 -18.43 -10.46
C THR A 183 17.86 -19.70 -10.15
N GLU A 184 17.38 -20.46 -9.16
CA GLU A 184 17.83 -21.83 -8.92
C GLU A 184 17.56 -22.70 -10.15
N ALA A 185 18.37 -23.75 -10.32
CA ALA A 185 18.14 -24.76 -11.32
C ALA A 185 16.78 -25.44 -11.07
N GLU A 186 15.90 -25.41 -12.06
CA GLU A 186 14.61 -26.06 -11.96
C GLU A 186 14.72 -27.53 -12.36
N GLN A 187 14.35 -28.44 -11.44
CA GLN A 187 14.29 -29.87 -11.72
C GLN A 187 12.86 -30.28 -12.02
N TYR A 188 12.64 -30.80 -13.22
CA TYR A 188 11.36 -31.38 -13.63
C TYR A 188 11.49 -32.89 -13.72
N SER A 189 10.49 -33.61 -13.25
CA SER A 189 10.38 -35.06 -13.44
C SER A 189 9.32 -35.34 -14.52
N PHE A 190 9.74 -35.95 -15.61
CA PHE A 190 8.86 -36.36 -16.66
C PHE A 190 9.14 -37.84 -17.01
N ASN A 191 8.15 -38.70 -16.86
CA ASN A 191 8.27 -40.17 -17.10
C ASN A 191 9.52 -40.81 -16.47
N SER A 192 9.75 -40.51 -15.17
CA SER A 192 10.91 -41.00 -14.39
C SER A 192 12.28 -40.46 -14.86
N MET A 193 12.32 -39.53 -15.79
CA MET A 193 13.53 -38.79 -16.14
C MET A 193 13.57 -37.45 -15.46
N ALA A 194 14.65 -37.12 -14.78
CA ALA A 194 14.91 -35.80 -14.24
C ALA A 194 15.47 -34.90 -15.35
N ILE A 195 14.75 -33.84 -15.67
CA ILE A 195 15.23 -32.78 -16.56
C ILE A 195 15.67 -31.63 -15.65
N ILE A 196 16.95 -31.31 -15.65
CA ILE A 196 17.51 -30.17 -14.95
C ILE A 196 17.65 -29.04 -15.96
N LEU A 197 16.86 -27.99 -15.79
CA LEU A 197 17.07 -26.76 -16.52
C LEU A 197 18.21 -25.97 -15.84
N PRO A 198 19.18 -25.47 -16.61
CA PRO A 198 20.28 -24.69 -16.04
C PRO A 198 19.74 -23.40 -15.40
N ASN A 199 20.53 -22.83 -14.50
CA ASN A 199 20.27 -21.50 -13.95
C ASN A 199 20.01 -20.53 -15.08
N ALA A 200 18.96 -19.73 -14.95
CA ALA A 200 18.56 -18.75 -15.94
C ALA A 200 18.36 -17.40 -15.29
N SER A 201 18.71 -16.35 -16.03
CA SER A 201 18.30 -15.00 -15.65
C SER A 201 16.88 -14.75 -16.12
N LYS A 202 15.99 -14.36 -15.20
CA LYS A 202 14.57 -14.09 -15.48
C LYS A 202 14.17 -12.68 -15.05
N PRO A 203 13.36 -11.98 -15.85
CA PRO A 203 12.89 -10.65 -15.50
C PRO A 203 11.81 -10.70 -14.41
N LEU A 204 11.86 -9.76 -13.48
CA LEU A 204 10.83 -9.47 -12.51
C LEU A 204 10.42 -8.01 -12.67
N LEU A 205 9.14 -7.78 -12.92
CA LEU A 205 8.58 -6.43 -13.00
C LEU A 205 7.93 -6.08 -11.66
N THR A 206 8.41 -5.00 -11.07
CA THR A 206 7.89 -4.46 -9.80
C THR A 206 7.45 -3.02 -9.96
N SER A 207 6.36 -2.63 -9.30
CA SER A 207 5.93 -1.24 -9.21
C SER A 207 6.04 -0.74 -7.79
N TYR A 208 6.52 0.49 -7.65
CA TYR A 208 6.61 1.23 -6.38
C TYR A 208 5.69 2.43 -6.43
N TYR A 209 4.88 2.57 -5.39
CA TYR A 209 3.91 3.65 -5.26
C TYR A 209 4.30 4.53 -4.07
N PHE A 210 4.37 5.83 -4.33
CA PHE A 210 4.61 6.88 -3.36
C PHE A 210 3.39 7.80 -3.37
N ASN A 211 2.45 7.59 -2.45
CA ASN A 211 1.19 8.33 -2.41
C ASN A 211 1.10 9.17 -1.14
N LEU A 212 1.09 10.50 -1.28
CA LEU A 212 0.85 11.42 -0.17
C LEU A 212 -0.56 11.23 0.37
N LEU A 213 -0.64 11.02 1.66
CA LEU A 213 -1.93 10.93 2.33
C LEU A 213 -2.55 12.31 2.54
N PRO A 214 -3.89 12.42 2.62
CA PRO A 214 -4.54 13.68 2.95
C PRO A 214 -4.00 14.25 4.28
N PRO A 215 -3.85 15.59 4.40
CA PRO A 215 -3.33 16.21 5.64
C PRO A 215 -4.17 15.87 6.88
N LYS A 216 -5.48 15.67 6.67
CA LYS A 216 -6.40 15.16 7.69
C LYS A 216 -6.83 13.77 7.26
N GLY A 217 -6.30 12.74 7.93
CA GLY A 217 -6.74 11.36 7.76
C GLY A 217 -8.15 11.13 8.29
N GLU A 218 -8.66 9.91 8.09
CA GLU A 218 -9.94 9.48 8.67
C GLU A 218 -9.91 9.62 10.19
N PRO A 219 -11.01 10.10 10.80
CA PRO A 219 -11.11 10.17 12.24
C PRO A 219 -10.99 8.77 12.86
N ILE A 220 -10.26 8.70 13.96
CA ILE A 220 -10.09 7.46 14.74
C ILE A 220 -11.45 7.00 15.27
N ARG A 221 -11.71 5.69 15.17
CA ARG A 221 -12.89 5.05 15.76
C ARG A 221 -12.49 3.79 16.52
N LEU A 222 -12.78 3.77 17.80
CA LEU A 222 -12.58 2.58 18.63
C LEU A 222 -13.68 1.56 18.37
N CYS A 223 -13.35 0.28 18.42
CA CYS A 223 -14.31 -0.79 18.24
C CYS A 223 -15.10 -1.04 19.52
N ALA A 224 -16.41 -1.30 19.39
CA ALA A 224 -17.20 -1.83 20.48
C ALA A 224 -17.17 -3.37 20.47
N ARG A 225 -17.18 -3.99 21.67
CA ARG A 225 -17.02 -5.46 21.83
C ARG A 225 -18.02 -6.31 21.07
N ASP A 226 -19.22 -5.79 20.84
CA ASP A 226 -20.32 -6.48 20.20
C ASP A 226 -20.46 -6.16 18.68
N ILE A 227 -19.48 -5.47 18.12
CA ILE A 227 -19.44 -5.12 16.70
C ILE A 227 -18.50 -6.08 15.95
N ALA A 228 -19.04 -6.76 14.95
CA ALA A 228 -18.29 -7.68 14.08
C ALA A 228 -17.50 -6.90 13.02
N ALA A 229 -16.52 -6.12 13.46
CA ALA A 229 -15.61 -5.35 12.61
C ALA A 229 -14.19 -5.94 12.64
N GLN A 230 -13.41 -5.68 11.60
CA GLN A 230 -11.96 -5.90 11.64
C GLN A 230 -11.31 -4.80 12.46
N THR A 231 -10.27 -5.15 13.19
CA THR A 231 -9.58 -4.25 14.11
C THR A 231 -8.07 -4.40 14.02
N ILE A 232 -7.39 -3.33 14.42
CA ILE A 232 -5.97 -3.34 14.80
C ILE A 232 -5.86 -2.99 16.28
N HIS A 233 -4.92 -3.60 16.98
CA HIS A 233 -4.68 -3.34 18.39
C HIS A 233 -4.00 -1.99 18.62
N LEU A 234 -4.32 -1.36 19.74
CA LEU A 234 -3.82 -0.08 20.17
C LEU A 234 -3.61 -0.10 21.68
N ASN A 235 -2.44 0.33 22.15
CA ASN A 235 -2.21 0.68 23.54
C ASN A 235 -2.58 2.16 23.75
N ASP A 236 -3.56 2.43 24.59
CA ASP A 236 -4.08 3.78 24.77
C ASP A 236 -3.76 4.32 26.17
N TYR A 237 -2.98 5.39 26.20
CA TYR A 237 -2.62 6.15 27.41
C TYR A 237 -3.38 7.48 27.48
N SER A 238 -4.38 7.70 26.62
CA SER A 238 -5.06 9.00 26.50
C SER A 238 -6.00 9.33 27.64
N GLN A 239 -6.55 8.31 28.33
CA GLN A 239 -7.43 8.51 29.47
C GLN A 239 -6.64 8.64 30.78
N ASN A 240 -5.62 7.85 30.94
CA ASN A 240 -4.70 7.88 32.07
C ASN A 240 -3.29 7.65 31.55
N PRO A 241 -2.43 8.66 31.51
CA PRO A 241 -1.10 8.53 30.93
C PRO A 241 -0.18 7.58 31.69
N TYR A 242 -0.55 7.17 32.88
CA TYR A 242 0.22 6.22 33.71
C TYR A 242 -0.32 4.79 33.68
N THR A 243 -1.38 4.56 32.91
CA THR A 243 -2.00 3.21 32.83
C THR A 243 -2.32 2.89 31.38
N MET A 244 -1.72 1.83 30.85
CA MET A 244 -2.02 1.31 29.53
C MET A 244 -3.42 0.67 29.52
N VAL A 245 -4.22 1.05 28.53
CA VAL A 245 -5.49 0.38 28.21
C VAL A 245 -5.36 -0.22 26.83
N GLU A 246 -5.48 -1.54 26.74
CA GLU A 246 -5.59 -2.21 25.43
C GLU A 246 -6.95 -1.89 24.83
N ASP A 247 -6.95 -1.34 23.63
CA ASP A 247 -8.16 -1.04 22.87
C ASP A 247 -7.97 -1.47 21.41
N SER A 248 -8.97 -1.28 20.57
CA SER A 248 -8.96 -1.70 19.19
C SER A 248 -9.54 -0.61 18.30
N LEU A 249 -8.79 -0.26 17.24
CA LEU A 249 -9.27 0.59 16.15
C LEU A 249 -10.04 -0.23 15.13
N VAL A 250 -11.15 0.26 14.64
CA VAL A 250 -11.84 -0.36 13.51
C VAL A 250 -11.05 -0.13 12.22
N VAL A 251 -10.96 -1.18 11.41
CA VAL A 251 -10.44 -1.10 10.05
C VAL A 251 -11.59 -0.80 9.10
N ARG A 252 -11.48 0.23 8.27
CA ARG A 252 -12.54 0.62 7.34
C ARG A 252 -12.02 1.41 6.15
N TRP A 253 -12.75 1.36 5.05
CA TRP A 253 -12.53 2.27 3.92
C TRP A 253 -12.95 3.70 4.29
N ALA A 254 -12.22 4.70 3.78
CA ALA A 254 -12.52 6.10 4.10
C ALA A 254 -14.00 6.45 3.84
N THR A 255 -14.60 7.18 4.78
CA THR A 255 -16.04 7.47 4.75
C THR A 255 -16.45 8.31 3.54
N ASN A 256 -15.62 9.27 3.19
CA ASN A 256 -15.89 10.25 2.12
C ASN A 256 -15.32 9.86 0.75
N VAL A 257 -14.62 8.72 0.65
CA VAL A 257 -14.02 8.27 -0.61
C VAL A 257 -14.94 7.25 -1.27
N PRO A 258 -15.23 7.39 -2.58
CA PRO A 258 -16.00 6.40 -3.32
C PRO A 258 -15.33 5.03 -3.26
N CYS A 259 -16.14 3.98 -3.12
CA CYS A 259 -15.64 2.61 -3.09
C CYS A 259 -15.77 1.99 -4.50
N VAL A 260 -14.76 2.24 -5.34
CA VAL A 260 -14.72 1.81 -6.74
C VAL A 260 -13.74 0.66 -6.89
N PHE A 261 -14.23 -0.46 -7.42
CA PHE A 261 -13.42 -1.65 -7.73
C PHE A 261 -13.01 -1.60 -9.20
N TYR A 262 -11.72 -1.51 -9.46
CA TYR A 262 -11.16 -1.44 -10.80
C TYR A 262 -10.75 -2.83 -11.28
N ILE A 263 -11.47 -3.37 -12.26
CA ILE A 263 -11.27 -4.72 -12.80
C ILE A 263 -10.13 -4.70 -13.81
N ASP A 264 -9.09 -5.48 -13.55
CA ASP A 264 -7.94 -5.69 -14.44
C ASP A 264 -8.41 -6.23 -15.80
N SER A 265 -7.77 -5.77 -16.87
CA SER A 265 -8.01 -6.23 -18.25
C SER A 265 -7.74 -7.73 -18.44
N LEU A 266 -6.86 -8.32 -17.62
CA LEU A 266 -6.54 -9.75 -17.62
C LEU A 266 -7.67 -10.63 -17.07
N MET A 267 -8.72 -10.03 -16.46
CA MET A 267 -9.87 -10.78 -15.95
C MET A 267 -10.59 -11.53 -17.07
N PRO A 268 -10.70 -12.87 -17.03
CA PRO A 268 -11.42 -13.65 -18.01
C PRO A 268 -12.86 -13.18 -18.17
N GLN A 269 -13.32 -13.09 -19.41
CA GLN A 269 -14.66 -12.62 -19.76
C GLN A 269 -15.77 -13.37 -18.99
N GLN A 270 -15.62 -14.68 -18.86
CA GLN A 270 -16.58 -15.54 -18.16
C GLN A 270 -16.71 -15.22 -16.66
N TYR A 271 -15.71 -14.59 -16.02
CA TYR A 271 -15.75 -14.25 -14.59
C TYR A 271 -16.27 -12.85 -14.31
N ARG A 272 -16.22 -11.93 -15.31
CA ARG A 272 -16.57 -10.52 -15.10
C ARG A 272 -17.95 -10.30 -14.52
N GLY A 273 -18.96 -11.04 -15.01
CA GLY A 273 -20.32 -10.95 -14.48
C GLY A 273 -20.43 -11.36 -13.01
N ALA A 274 -19.77 -12.46 -12.62
CA ALA A 274 -19.73 -12.93 -11.24
C ALA A 274 -18.99 -11.95 -10.33
N VAL A 275 -17.91 -11.33 -10.83
CA VAL A 275 -17.14 -10.31 -10.10
C VAL A 275 -18.02 -9.11 -9.79
N VAL A 276 -18.66 -8.52 -10.78
CA VAL A 276 -19.55 -7.36 -10.60
C VAL A 276 -20.69 -7.71 -9.63
N LYS A 277 -21.35 -8.85 -9.84
CA LYS A 277 -22.44 -9.31 -8.97
C LYS A 277 -21.99 -9.51 -7.51
N GLY A 278 -20.82 -10.11 -7.30
CA GLY A 278 -20.25 -10.31 -5.96
C GLY A 278 -19.98 -9.00 -5.23
N ILE A 279 -19.36 -8.02 -5.92
CA ILE A 279 -19.08 -6.69 -5.39
C ILE A 279 -20.38 -5.94 -5.08
N GLU A 280 -21.24 -5.79 -6.06
CA GLU A 280 -22.43 -4.94 -5.95
C GLU A 280 -23.55 -5.56 -5.06
N SER A 281 -23.47 -6.86 -4.76
CA SER A 281 -24.37 -7.52 -3.83
C SER A 281 -24.39 -6.89 -2.43
N TRP A 282 -23.34 -6.16 -2.05
CA TRP A 282 -23.27 -5.43 -0.78
C TRP A 282 -24.08 -4.15 -0.76
N ASN A 283 -24.48 -3.61 -1.92
CA ASN A 283 -25.23 -2.35 -1.99
C ASN A 283 -26.59 -2.44 -1.27
N SER A 284 -27.26 -3.60 -1.30
CA SER A 284 -28.49 -3.82 -0.57
C SER A 284 -28.28 -3.85 0.96
N VAL A 285 -27.17 -4.42 1.42
CA VAL A 285 -26.82 -4.46 2.86
C VAL A 285 -26.42 -3.08 3.36
N LEU A 286 -25.65 -2.32 2.56
CA LEU A 286 -25.30 -0.93 2.85
C LEU A 286 -26.57 -0.06 2.97
N ALA A 287 -27.51 -0.20 2.05
CA ALA A 287 -28.78 0.52 2.10
C ALA A 287 -29.59 0.17 3.36
N LYS A 288 -29.70 -1.13 3.72
CA LYS A 288 -30.35 -1.57 4.97
C LYS A 288 -29.65 -1.01 6.22
N ALA A 289 -28.34 -0.86 6.17
CA ALA A 289 -27.58 -0.22 7.26
C ALA A 289 -27.73 1.31 7.31
N GLY A 290 -28.43 1.92 6.34
CA GLY A 290 -28.56 3.38 6.22
C GLY A 290 -27.26 4.06 5.76
N VAL A 291 -26.33 3.34 5.15
CA VAL A 291 -25.04 3.83 4.67
C VAL A 291 -25.20 4.34 3.24
N LYS A 292 -24.85 5.62 3.01
CA LYS A 292 -24.95 6.24 1.68
C LYS A 292 -23.89 5.75 0.68
N LYS A 293 -22.81 5.10 1.17
CA LYS A 293 -21.74 4.55 0.33
C LYS A 293 -22.27 3.48 -0.61
N ARG A 294 -21.83 3.53 -1.86
CA ARG A 294 -22.17 2.53 -2.88
C ARG A 294 -20.90 1.93 -3.47
N LEU A 295 -20.92 0.61 -3.67
CA LEU A 295 -19.87 -0.10 -4.37
C LEU A 295 -20.15 -0.10 -5.86
N THR A 296 -19.14 0.18 -6.66
CA THR A 296 -19.22 0.14 -8.13
C THR A 296 -18.02 -0.59 -8.68
N ALA A 297 -18.21 -1.35 -9.76
CA ALA A 297 -17.13 -2.01 -10.48
C ALA A 297 -16.93 -1.32 -11.83
N LYS A 298 -15.66 -1.02 -12.18
CA LYS A 298 -15.27 -0.35 -13.44
C LYS A 298 -14.04 -1.02 -14.03
N PRO A 299 -13.83 -0.96 -15.37
CA PRO A 299 -12.57 -1.37 -15.96
C PRO A 299 -11.39 -0.56 -15.40
N LEU A 300 -10.25 -1.21 -15.19
CA LEU A 300 -9.00 -0.55 -14.81
C LEU A 300 -8.43 0.18 -16.04
N GLY A 301 -8.33 1.50 -15.96
CA GLY A 301 -7.70 2.33 -16.99
C GLY A 301 -6.20 2.49 -16.74
N LYS A 302 -5.45 2.88 -17.76
CA LYS A 302 -3.99 3.13 -17.64
C LYS A 302 -3.65 4.17 -16.56
N GLN A 303 -4.46 5.21 -16.42
CA GLN A 303 -4.28 6.28 -15.43
C GLN A 303 -4.52 5.86 -13.99
N THR A 304 -5.14 4.69 -13.77
CA THR A 304 -5.51 4.23 -12.42
C THR A 304 -4.32 3.67 -11.65
N LYS A 305 -3.16 3.42 -12.28
CA LYS A 305 -1.97 2.86 -11.61
C LYS A 305 -1.45 3.71 -10.45
N ALA A 306 -1.58 5.04 -10.56
CA ALA A 306 -1.14 5.98 -9.52
C ALA A 306 -2.31 6.54 -8.69
N VAL A 307 -3.50 5.95 -8.78
CA VAL A 307 -4.67 6.43 -8.02
C VAL A 307 -4.56 6.00 -6.57
N GLU A 308 -4.71 6.95 -5.70
CA GLU A 308 -4.83 6.75 -4.28
C GLU A 308 -6.08 5.96 -3.93
N GLN A 309 -6.02 5.24 -2.81
CA GLN A 309 -7.16 4.51 -2.25
C GLN A 309 -7.91 3.68 -3.31
N ALA A 310 -7.19 3.16 -4.30
CA ALA A 310 -7.78 2.33 -5.33
C ALA A 310 -7.95 0.88 -4.85
N ILE A 311 -9.09 0.29 -5.18
CA ILE A 311 -9.33 -1.15 -5.02
C ILE A 311 -9.16 -1.79 -6.40
N VAL A 312 -8.10 -2.57 -6.58
CA VAL A 312 -7.84 -3.29 -7.83
C VAL A 312 -8.33 -4.72 -7.71
N VAL A 313 -9.12 -5.17 -8.68
CA VAL A 313 -9.56 -6.57 -8.82
C VAL A 313 -8.70 -7.23 -9.88
N ALA A 314 -7.74 -8.02 -9.43
CA ALA A 314 -6.77 -8.67 -10.29
C ALA A 314 -7.06 -10.13 -10.52
N TYR A 315 -6.75 -10.63 -11.71
CA TYR A 315 -6.72 -12.05 -12.00
C TYR A 315 -5.29 -12.56 -11.92
N ASP A 316 -5.09 -13.63 -11.17
CA ASP A 316 -3.76 -14.20 -10.96
C ASP A 316 -3.74 -15.70 -11.23
N PHE A 317 -2.94 -16.11 -12.22
CA PHE A 317 -2.84 -17.50 -12.62
C PHE A 317 -2.19 -18.38 -11.56
N GLY A 318 -1.24 -17.85 -10.79
CA GLY A 318 -0.52 -18.57 -9.73
C GLY A 318 -1.33 -18.77 -8.44
N LYS A 319 -2.30 -17.90 -8.18
CA LYS A 319 -3.05 -17.92 -6.90
C LYS A 319 -4.20 -18.91 -6.89
N LYS A 320 -4.60 -19.29 -5.65
CA LYS A 320 -5.75 -20.15 -5.37
C LYS A 320 -6.87 -19.33 -4.76
N GLY A 321 -8.10 -19.56 -5.21
CA GLY A 321 -9.28 -18.96 -4.60
C GLY A 321 -9.43 -17.46 -4.82
N VAL A 322 -10.13 -16.81 -3.90
CA VAL A 322 -10.28 -15.36 -3.85
C VAL A 322 -9.67 -14.87 -2.54
N THR A 323 -8.78 -13.89 -2.61
CA THR A 323 -8.11 -13.31 -1.45
C THR A 323 -8.03 -11.80 -1.56
N SER A 324 -7.96 -11.09 -0.45
CA SER A 324 -7.74 -9.65 -0.42
C SER A 324 -6.46 -9.29 0.31
N GLU A 325 -5.71 -8.36 -0.27
CA GLU A 325 -4.52 -7.74 0.32
C GLU A 325 -4.82 -6.25 0.48
N LYS A 326 -4.54 -5.68 1.65
CA LYS A 326 -4.86 -4.28 1.94
C LYS A 326 -3.77 -3.61 2.76
N THR A 327 -3.55 -2.34 2.45
CA THR A 327 -2.75 -1.44 3.27
C THR A 327 -3.68 -0.69 4.23
N VAL A 328 -3.39 -0.77 5.51
CA VAL A 328 -4.16 -0.10 6.55
C VAL A 328 -3.29 0.94 7.24
N HIS A 329 -3.82 2.14 7.40
CA HIS A 329 -3.15 3.18 8.17
C HIS A 329 -3.12 2.80 9.65
N PRO A 330 -1.95 2.60 10.26
CA PRO A 330 -1.86 2.01 11.59
C PRO A 330 -2.42 2.93 12.71
N ARG A 331 -2.44 4.26 12.50
CA ARG A 331 -2.99 5.22 13.47
C ARG A 331 -4.50 5.40 13.39
N THR A 332 -5.10 5.25 12.18
CA THR A 332 -6.52 5.58 11.98
C THR A 332 -7.40 4.37 11.68
N GLY A 333 -6.81 3.23 11.32
CA GLY A 333 -7.54 2.06 10.83
C GLY A 333 -8.10 2.23 9.40
N GLU A 334 -7.77 3.33 8.72
CA GLU A 334 -8.21 3.58 7.34
C GLU A 334 -7.57 2.59 6.37
N ILE A 335 -8.36 1.98 5.50
CA ILE A 335 -7.84 1.19 4.38
C ILE A 335 -7.42 2.17 3.29
N LEU A 336 -6.13 2.25 3.02
CA LEU A 336 -5.53 3.17 2.04
C LEU A 336 -5.60 2.62 0.63
N SER A 337 -5.30 1.34 0.47
CA SER A 337 -5.36 0.63 -0.81
C SER A 337 -5.73 -0.83 -0.59
N CYS A 338 -6.25 -1.46 -1.62
CA CYS A 338 -6.65 -2.86 -1.57
C CYS A 338 -6.50 -3.54 -2.93
N ARG A 339 -6.09 -4.81 -2.91
CA ARG A 339 -6.10 -5.69 -4.07
C ARG A 339 -6.96 -6.90 -3.76
N LEU A 340 -7.98 -7.14 -4.57
CA LEU A 340 -8.79 -8.35 -4.56
C LEU A 340 -8.26 -9.29 -5.66
N ASN A 341 -7.60 -10.37 -5.25
CA ASN A 341 -7.03 -11.35 -6.17
C ASN A 341 -8.03 -12.46 -6.45
N ILE A 342 -8.25 -12.77 -7.72
CA ILE A 342 -9.03 -13.91 -8.17
C ILE A 342 -8.07 -14.89 -8.81
N GLY A 343 -7.86 -16.02 -8.15
CA GLY A 343 -6.92 -17.04 -8.59
C GLY A 343 -7.49 -17.93 -9.69
N HIS A 344 -6.59 -18.50 -10.48
CA HIS A 344 -6.93 -19.50 -11.51
C HIS A 344 -6.99 -20.92 -10.94
N ASN A 345 -6.14 -21.23 -9.95
CA ASN A 345 -5.96 -22.57 -9.42
C ASN A 345 -7.11 -22.99 -8.48
N TRP A 346 -8.16 -23.55 -9.03
CA TRP A 346 -9.27 -24.14 -8.28
C TRP A 346 -9.11 -25.67 -8.25
N LYS A 347 -9.43 -26.29 -7.11
CA LYS A 347 -9.41 -27.77 -6.98
C LYS A 347 -10.46 -28.43 -7.91
N SER A 348 -11.50 -27.70 -8.26
CA SER A 348 -12.53 -28.09 -9.22
C SER A 348 -13.03 -26.84 -9.94
N PRO A 349 -13.61 -26.96 -11.16
CA PRO A 349 -14.15 -25.79 -11.87
C PRO A 349 -15.10 -25.00 -10.99
N ILE A 350 -14.86 -23.68 -10.86
CA ILE A 350 -15.71 -22.82 -10.05
C ILE A 350 -16.94 -22.39 -10.86
N THR A 351 -18.11 -22.52 -10.26
CA THR A 351 -19.34 -22.00 -10.83
C THR A 351 -19.43 -20.48 -10.66
N ALA A 352 -20.21 -19.81 -11.51
CA ALA A 352 -20.44 -18.36 -11.39
C ALA A 352 -20.99 -17.97 -10.00
N ASP A 353 -21.90 -18.78 -9.45
CA ASP A 353 -22.46 -18.56 -8.10
C ASP A 353 -21.41 -18.79 -7.00
N GLY A 354 -20.57 -19.81 -7.14
CA GLY A 354 -19.46 -20.07 -6.21
C GLY A 354 -18.47 -18.91 -6.18
N LEU A 355 -18.09 -18.41 -7.36
CA LEU A 355 -17.21 -17.24 -7.49
C LEU A 355 -17.87 -15.98 -6.90
N THR A 356 -19.14 -15.72 -7.20
CA THR A 356 -19.91 -14.60 -6.63
C THR A 356 -19.91 -14.63 -5.09
N LYS A 357 -20.14 -15.81 -4.48
CA LYS A 357 -20.12 -15.99 -3.02
C LYS A 357 -18.72 -15.74 -2.42
N SER A 358 -17.67 -16.25 -3.08
CA SER A 358 -16.29 -16.05 -2.62
C SER A 358 -15.89 -14.58 -2.67
N ILE A 359 -16.23 -13.88 -3.76
CA ILE A 359 -15.99 -12.44 -3.90
C ILE A 359 -16.78 -11.65 -2.85
N ARG A 360 -18.06 -11.96 -2.65
CA ARG A 360 -18.88 -11.32 -1.62
C ARG A 360 -18.24 -11.43 -0.23
N LYS A 361 -17.66 -12.61 0.11
CA LYS A 361 -16.97 -12.83 1.38
C LYS A 361 -15.73 -11.94 1.52
N GLU A 362 -14.91 -11.83 0.48
CA GLU A 362 -13.70 -10.99 0.53
C GLU A 362 -14.05 -9.49 0.52
N VAL A 363 -15.07 -9.08 -0.22
CA VAL A 363 -15.56 -7.69 -0.20
C VAL A 363 -16.06 -7.28 1.20
N ALA A 364 -16.61 -8.19 1.99
CA ALA A 364 -16.93 -7.91 3.40
C ALA A 364 -15.70 -7.45 4.17
N GLN A 365 -14.57 -8.11 3.96
CA GLN A 365 -13.31 -7.76 4.62
C GLN A 365 -12.76 -6.41 4.16
N ILE A 366 -12.94 -6.06 2.87
CA ILE A 366 -12.57 -4.74 2.33
C ILE A 366 -13.47 -3.64 2.94
N LEU A 367 -14.71 -3.96 3.28
CA LEU A 367 -15.60 -3.05 4.00
C LEU A 367 -15.32 -2.96 5.50
N GLY A 368 -14.36 -3.72 6.03
CA GLY A 368 -14.01 -3.73 7.45
C GLY A 368 -14.86 -4.67 8.30
N ILE A 369 -15.67 -5.54 7.69
CA ILE A 369 -16.49 -6.53 8.39
C ILE A 369 -15.63 -7.74 8.78
N ALA A 370 -15.84 -8.28 9.96
CA ALA A 370 -15.16 -9.48 10.42
C ALA A 370 -15.48 -10.71 9.53
N PRO A 371 -14.51 -11.63 9.28
CA PRO A 371 -14.64 -12.70 8.27
C PRO A 371 -15.85 -13.63 8.45
N ASN A 372 -16.31 -13.85 9.67
CA ASN A 372 -17.36 -14.82 10.02
C ASN A 372 -18.69 -14.15 10.38
N ALA A 373 -18.87 -12.85 10.09
CA ALA A 373 -20.10 -12.13 10.37
C ALA A 373 -21.24 -12.61 9.48
N ASN A 374 -22.40 -12.91 10.06
CA ASN A 374 -23.63 -13.13 9.32
C ASN A 374 -24.21 -11.78 8.82
N ASP A 375 -25.25 -11.83 7.97
CA ASP A 375 -25.84 -10.63 7.35
C ASP A 375 -26.39 -9.61 8.39
N GLN A 376 -26.92 -10.06 9.51
CA GLN A 376 -27.39 -9.17 10.59
C GLN A 376 -26.22 -8.49 11.29
N GLN A 377 -25.19 -9.24 11.63
CA GLN A 377 -23.95 -8.71 12.22
C GLN A 377 -23.24 -7.77 11.26
N ALA A 378 -23.20 -8.12 9.96
CA ALA A 378 -22.64 -7.27 8.92
C ALA A 378 -23.40 -5.94 8.78
N THR A 379 -24.74 -5.96 8.77
CA THR A 379 -25.56 -4.75 8.72
C THR A 379 -25.28 -3.85 9.93
N ARG A 380 -25.17 -4.44 11.13
CA ARG A 380 -24.86 -3.72 12.37
C ARG A 380 -23.45 -3.14 12.33
N ALA A 381 -22.47 -3.90 11.85
CA ALA A 381 -21.10 -3.44 11.68
C ALA A 381 -21.03 -2.27 10.69
N LEU A 382 -21.63 -2.37 9.52
CA LEU A 382 -21.65 -1.29 8.52
C LEU A 382 -22.28 0.00 9.08
N LYS A 383 -23.40 -0.12 9.83
CA LYS A 383 -24.02 1.00 10.49
C LYS A 383 -23.05 1.67 11.47
N TYR A 384 -22.29 0.89 12.25
CA TYR A 384 -21.27 1.39 13.16
C TYR A 384 -20.10 2.05 12.44
N LEU A 385 -19.59 1.41 11.37
CA LEU A 385 -18.40 1.86 10.65
C LEU A 385 -18.61 3.15 9.86
N TYR A 386 -19.78 3.32 9.20
CA TYR A 386 -19.93 4.32 8.15
C TYR A 386 -21.03 5.37 8.37
N ASN A 387 -21.89 5.24 9.38
CA ASN A 387 -23.14 6.00 9.40
C ASN A 387 -23.03 7.45 9.88
N ALA A 388 -21.97 7.81 10.57
CA ALA A 388 -21.75 9.19 11.00
C ALA A 388 -20.25 9.52 11.08
N PRO A 389 -19.87 10.80 10.88
CA PRO A 389 -18.52 11.26 11.16
C PRO A 389 -18.13 10.98 12.61
N ALA A 390 -16.85 10.67 12.83
CA ALA A 390 -16.33 10.47 14.17
C ALA A 390 -16.32 11.79 14.96
N ASN A 391 -16.47 11.67 16.26
CA ASN A 391 -16.31 12.79 17.21
C ASN A 391 -14.82 13.07 17.45
N SER A 392 -14.45 14.27 17.84
CA SER A 392 -13.09 14.59 18.29
C SER A 392 -12.66 13.76 19.51
N ASN A 393 -13.61 13.39 20.38
CA ASN A 393 -13.40 12.46 21.47
C ASN A 393 -13.80 11.05 21.05
N VAL A 394 -12.82 10.16 20.88
CA VAL A 394 -13.02 8.79 20.36
C VAL A 394 -13.89 7.92 21.28
N TYR A 395 -13.88 8.14 22.59
CA TYR A 395 -14.71 7.39 23.54
C TYR A 395 -16.17 7.83 23.43
N LYS A 396 -16.43 9.14 23.36
CA LYS A 396 -17.78 9.67 23.09
C LYS A 396 -18.28 9.29 21.71
N ASP A 397 -17.40 9.21 20.71
CA ASP A 397 -17.77 8.69 19.39
C ASP A 397 -18.22 7.24 19.47
N ARG A 398 -17.48 6.37 20.17
CA ARG A 398 -17.85 4.96 20.37
C ARG A 398 -19.23 4.83 21.05
N GLU A 399 -19.48 5.55 22.12
CA GLU A 399 -20.76 5.53 22.82
C GLU A 399 -21.91 6.01 21.93
N ARG A 400 -21.72 7.10 21.21
CA ARG A 400 -22.70 7.62 20.25
C ARG A 400 -23.02 6.60 19.16
N MET A 401 -21.99 5.95 18.57
CA MET A 401 -22.19 4.96 17.53
C MET A 401 -22.92 3.72 18.02
N ILE A 402 -22.66 3.30 19.27
CA ILE A 402 -23.43 2.21 19.89
C ILE A 402 -24.91 2.62 20.03
N GLY A 403 -25.20 3.85 20.45
CA GLY A 403 -26.57 4.38 20.50
C GLY A 403 -27.26 4.35 19.14
N ILE A 404 -26.59 4.82 18.07
CA ILE A 404 -27.12 4.78 16.70
C ILE A 404 -27.40 3.34 16.26
N VAL A 405 -26.51 2.39 16.55
CA VAL A 405 -26.70 0.97 16.19
C VAL A 405 -27.89 0.37 16.92
N LYS A 406 -28.10 0.75 18.19
CA LYS A 406 -29.24 0.27 19.03
C LYS A 406 -30.56 1.00 18.74
N GLY A 407 -30.55 2.02 17.86
CA GLY A 407 -31.77 2.76 17.50
C GLY A 407 -32.21 3.79 18.56
N LYS A 408 -31.27 4.24 19.40
CA LYS A 408 -31.48 5.29 20.40
C LYS A 408 -31.14 6.67 19.83
#